data_524c4dae5226444a8b3e1b79187f65d8
#
_entry.id   524c4dae5226444a8b3e1b79187f65d8
#
_cell.length_a   1.000
_cell.length_b   1.000
_cell.length_c   1.000
_cell.angle_alpha   90.00
_cell.angle_beta   90.00
_cell.angle_gamma   90.00
#
_symmetry.space_group_name_H-M   'P 1'
#
loop_
_entity.id
_entity.type
_entity.pdbx_description
1 polymer ?
#
loop_
_entity_poly.entity_id
_entity_poly.type
_entity_poly.pdbx_seq_one_letter_code
_entity_poly.pdbx_strand_id
1 'polypeptide(L)'
;MLKVHNLKKSFGGVKAVDIDEIFFEQNQLTSIIGPNGAGKTTFFDLISGFTEGDKGKVFLNDKNITNSQPYTIAREGMVRTFQLTKVFDRMTVIENMMFSGSDLKNDSLFSSFMQLPAQK
;
A
#
# COMPACT_ATOMS: atom_id res chain seq x y z
N MET A 1 -3.66 -11.19 -8.23
CA MET A 1 -2.50 -11.05 -9.13
C MET A 1 -2.18 -9.58 -9.33
N LEU A 2 -0.90 -9.18 -9.23
CA LEU A 2 -0.44 -7.82 -9.53
C LEU A 2 0.32 -7.82 -10.86
N LYS A 3 -0.04 -6.91 -11.77
CA LYS A 3 0.60 -6.75 -13.07
C LYS A 3 1.11 -5.32 -13.20
N VAL A 4 2.33 -5.17 -13.67
CA VAL A 4 2.99 -3.88 -13.88
C VAL A 4 3.49 -3.84 -15.33
N HIS A 5 3.15 -2.78 -16.06
CA HIS A 5 3.55 -2.60 -17.45
C HIS A 5 4.17 -1.22 -17.67
N ASN A 6 5.33 -1.18 -18.30
CA ASN A 6 6.08 0.02 -18.69
C ASN A 6 6.23 1.06 -17.56
N LEU A 7 6.41 0.59 -16.32
CA LEU A 7 6.47 1.46 -15.16
C LEU A 7 7.82 2.17 -15.10
N LYS A 8 7.77 3.51 -15.16
CA LYS A 8 8.98 4.35 -15.16
C LYS A 8 8.85 5.46 -14.15
N LYS A 9 9.96 5.72 -13.46
CA LYS A 9 10.10 6.83 -12.52
C LYS A 9 11.52 7.37 -12.56
N SER A 10 11.63 8.69 -12.67
CA SER A 10 12.90 9.39 -12.59
C SER A 10 12.84 10.51 -11.55
N PHE A 11 13.96 10.78 -10.90
CA PHE A 11 14.14 11.88 -9.98
C PHE A 11 15.37 12.69 -10.41
N GLY A 12 15.19 13.98 -10.73
CA GLY A 12 16.32 14.85 -11.12
C GLY A 12 17.18 14.28 -12.25
N GLY A 13 16.58 13.58 -13.23
CA GLY A 13 17.30 12.97 -14.34
C GLY A 13 17.84 11.56 -14.07
N VAL A 14 17.81 11.08 -12.84
CA VAL A 14 18.20 9.71 -12.48
C VAL A 14 17.01 8.77 -12.63
N LYS A 15 17.11 7.74 -13.45
CA LYS A 15 16.11 6.68 -13.55
C LYS A 15 16.14 5.84 -12.28
N ALA A 16 15.08 5.94 -11.47
CA ALA A 16 14.94 5.14 -10.26
C ALA A 16 14.24 3.81 -10.52
N VAL A 17 13.27 3.80 -11.46
CA VAL A 17 12.54 2.61 -11.89
C VAL A 17 12.38 2.65 -13.41
N ASP A 18 12.68 1.56 -14.09
CA ASP A 18 12.46 1.36 -15.51
C ASP A 18 12.16 -0.12 -15.74
N ILE A 19 10.89 -0.49 -15.68
CA ILE A 19 10.39 -1.85 -15.75
C ILE A 19 9.44 -1.95 -16.93
N ASP A 20 9.75 -2.82 -17.89
CA ASP A 20 8.88 -3.04 -19.04
C ASP A 20 7.65 -3.86 -18.63
N GLU A 21 7.85 -5.00 -17.97
CA GLU A 21 6.77 -5.84 -17.51
C GLU A 21 7.20 -6.71 -16.33
N ILE A 22 6.32 -6.84 -15.33
CA ILE A 22 6.49 -7.76 -14.20
C ILE A 22 5.13 -8.21 -13.67
N PHE A 23 5.05 -9.49 -13.29
CA PHE A 23 3.86 -10.13 -12.73
C PHE A 23 4.15 -10.72 -11.36
N PHE A 24 3.22 -10.57 -10.44
CA PHE A 24 3.23 -11.25 -9.14
C PHE A 24 1.94 -12.05 -9.00
N GLU A 25 2.09 -13.34 -8.90
CA GLU A 25 0.95 -14.24 -8.78
C GLU A 25 0.40 -14.25 -7.35
N GLN A 26 -0.85 -14.66 -7.21
CA GLN A 26 -1.46 -14.84 -5.89
C GLN A 26 -0.88 -16.08 -5.19
N ASN A 27 -0.87 -16.04 -3.86
CA ASN A 27 -0.44 -17.14 -3.00
C ASN A 27 1.02 -17.56 -3.21
N GLN A 28 1.85 -16.66 -3.73
CA GLN A 28 3.29 -16.87 -3.88
C GLN A 28 4.08 -15.87 -3.05
N LEU A 29 5.15 -16.34 -2.43
CA LEU A 29 6.15 -15.49 -1.80
C LEU A 29 7.19 -15.09 -2.86
N THR A 30 7.24 -13.81 -3.18
CA THR A 30 8.20 -13.26 -4.14
C THR A 30 9.14 -12.27 -3.44
N SER A 31 10.44 -12.36 -3.73
CA SER A 31 11.44 -11.46 -3.20
C SER A 31 12.04 -10.59 -4.30
N ILE A 32 12.23 -9.29 -4.03
CA ILE A 32 12.97 -8.36 -4.89
C ILE A 32 14.32 -8.09 -4.24
N ILE A 33 15.38 -8.51 -4.92
CA ILE A 33 16.76 -8.43 -4.43
C ILE A 33 17.54 -7.43 -5.29
N GLY A 34 18.45 -6.69 -4.67
CA GLY A 34 19.34 -5.74 -5.34
C GLY A 34 20.08 -4.85 -4.36
N PRO A 35 21.13 -4.16 -4.77
CA PRO A 35 21.91 -3.27 -3.91
C PRO A 35 21.09 -2.06 -3.41
N ASN A 36 21.67 -1.31 -2.47
CA ASN A 36 21.09 -0.03 -2.06
C ASN A 36 21.07 0.94 -3.25
N GLY A 37 19.99 1.68 -3.40
CA GLY A 37 19.79 2.57 -4.56
C GLY A 37 19.25 1.90 -5.83
N ALA A 38 19.05 0.57 -5.85
CA ALA A 38 18.51 -0.15 -7.02
C ALA A 38 17.01 0.11 -7.31
N GLY A 39 16.38 1.09 -6.66
CA GLY A 39 14.98 1.46 -6.92
C GLY A 39 13.93 0.59 -6.23
N LYS A 40 14.31 -0.38 -5.38
CA LYS A 40 13.37 -1.29 -4.71
C LYS A 40 12.30 -0.55 -3.92
N THR A 41 12.69 0.38 -3.05
CA THR A 41 11.75 1.19 -2.26
C THR A 41 10.86 2.04 -3.16
N THR A 42 11.44 2.67 -4.18
CA THR A 42 10.70 3.46 -5.17
C THR A 42 9.67 2.61 -5.91
N PHE A 43 10.01 1.37 -6.28
CA PHE A 43 9.06 0.45 -6.89
C PHE A 43 7.89 0.14 -5.95
N PHE A 44 8.17 -0.16 -4.67
CA PHE A 44 7.11 -0.37 -3.67
C PHE A 44 6.28 0.89 -3.44
N ASP A 45 6.89 2.08 -3.43
CA ASP A 45 6.17 3.36 -3.31
C ASP A 45 5.23 3.60 -4.49
N LEU A 46 5.65 3.26 -5.70
CA LEU A 46 4.85 3.40 -6.92
C LEU A 46 3.62 2.47 -6.91
N ILE A 47 3.81 1.18 -6.64
CA ILE A 47 2.70 0.22 -6.67
C ILE A 47 1.73 0.40 -5.50
N SER A 48 2.17 0.98 -4.39
CA SER A 48 1.35 1.25 -3.20
C SER A 48 0.79 2.68 -3.13
N GLY A 49 1.02 3.49 -4.17
CA GLY A 49 0.43 4.83 -4.32
C GLY A 49 1.06 5.94 -3.48
N PHE A 50 2.23 5.69 -2.86
CA PHE A 50 2.97 6.72 -2.11
C PHE A 50 3.78 7.65 -3.03
N THR A 51 4.02 7.24 -4.27
CA THR A 51 4.69 8.04 -5.30
C THR A 51 3.99 7.81 -6.62
N GLU A 52 3.80 8.85 -7.40
CA GLU A 52 3.23 8.75 -8.75
C GLU A 52 4.30 8.35 -9.77
N GLY A 53 3.95 7.41 -10.64
CA GLY A 53 4.77 7.02 -11.78
C GLY A 53 4.75 8.07 -12.88
N ASP A 54 5.87 8.24 -13.58
CA ASP A 54 5.95 9.12 -14.74
C ASP A 54 5.29 8.48 -15.96
N LYS A 55 5.37 7.15 -16.07
CA LYS A 55 4.75 6.34 -17.13
C LYS A 55 4.41 4.95 -16.60
N GLY A 56 3.55 4.25 -17.33
CA GLY A 56 3.21 2.86 -17.11
C GLY A 56 1.84 2.66 -16.48
N LYS A 57 1.53 1.40 -16.22
CA LYS A 57 0.26 0.99 -15.64
C LYS A 57 0.47 -0.10 -14.61
N VAL A 58 -0.31 -0.04 -13.55
CA VAL A 58 -0.35 -1.04 -12.47
C VAL A 58 -1.77 -1.56 -12.34
N PHE A 59 -1.91 -2.88 -12.36
CA PHE A 59 -3.22 -3.55 -12.21
C PHE A 59 -3.18 -4.52 -11.04
N LEU A 60 -4.17 -4.44 -10.18
CA LEU A 60 -4.40 -5.38 -9.10
C LEU A 60 -5.71 -6.14 -9.38
N ASN A 61 -5.63 -7.47 -9.54
CA ASN A 61 -6.78 -8.31 -9.91
C ASN A 61 -7.58 -7.73 -11.10
N ASP A 62 -6.85 -7.38 -12.18
CA ASP A 62 -7.36 -6.75 -13.41
C ASP A 62 -7.97 -5.34 -13.25
N LYS A 63 -7.99 -4.80 -12.04
CA LYS A 63 -8.38 -3.42 -11.77
C LYS A 63 -7.17 -2.50 -11.90
N ASN A 64 -7.31 -1.44 -12.69
CA ASN A 64 -6.26 -0.43 -12.83
C ASN A 64 -6.17 0.41 -11.55
N ILE A 65 -5.00 0.37 -10.90
CA ILE A 65 -4.68 1.13 -9.69
C ILE A 65 -3.56 2.16 -9.92
N THR A 66 -3.22 2.43 -11.17
CA THR A 66 -2.14 3.36 -11.53
C THR A 66 -2.37 4.73 -10.90
N ASN A 67 -1.37 5.21 -10.16
CA ASN A 67 -1.41 6.50 -9.45
C ASN A 67 -2.64 6.69 -8.53
N SER A 68 -3.25 5.59 -8.11
CA SER A 68 -4.33 5.63 -7.12
C SER A 68 -3.79 5.97 -5.74
N GLN A 69 -4.63 6.58 -4.90
CA GLN A 69 -4.26 6.89 -3.52
C GLN A 69 -4.06 5.62 -2.68
N PRO A 70 -3.14 5.61 -1.70
CA PRO A 70 -2.83 4.43 -0.89
C PRO A 70 -4.05 3.78 -0.23
N TYR A 71 -5.00 4.59 0.26
CA TYR A 71 -6.22 4.08 0.89
C TYR A 71 -7.14 3.35 -0.10
N THR A 72 -7.16 3.77 -1.37
CA THR A 72 -7.92 3.10 -2.42
C THR A 72 -7.30 1.75 -2.74
N ILE A 73 -5.97 1.70 -2.86
CA ILE A 73 -5.20 0.48 -3.11
C ILE A 73 -5.36 -0.53 -1.95
N ALA A 74 -5.34 -0.04 -0.71
CA ALA A 74 -5.56 -0.87 0.47
C ALA A 74 -6.96 -1.51 0.47
N ARG A 75 -8.00 -0.78 0.07
CA ARG A 75 -9.36 -1.31 -0.08
C ARG A 75 -9.50 -2.38 -1.16
N GLU A 76 -8.63 -2.35 -2.17
CA GLU A 76 -8.54 -3.41 -3.19
C GLU A 76 -7.78 -4.66 -2.71
N GLY A 77 -7.27 -4.64 -1.47
CA GLY A 77 -6.64 -5.78 -0.82
C GLY A 77 -5.12 -5.81 -0.88
N MET A 78 -4.45 -4.75 -1.38
CA MET A 78 -2.99 -4.67 -1.34
C MET A 78 -2.54 -3.77 -0.18
N VAL A 79 -1.94 -4.36 0.84
CA VAL A 79 -1.47 -3.68 2.03
C VAL A 79 0.05 -3.68 2.07
N ARG A 80 0.64 -2.59 2.52
CA ARG A 80 2.08 -2.44 2.74
C ARG A 80 2.39 -2.40 4.23
N THR A 81 3.39 -3.15 4.66
CA THR A 81 4.00 -3.00 5.98
C THR A 81 5.13 -1.99 5.93
N PHE A 82 5.35 -1.28 7.03
CA PHE A 82 6.44 -0.31 7.17
C PHE A 82 7.45 -0.79 8.19
N GLN A 83 8.71 -0.46 7.97
CA GLN A 83 9.81 -0.82 8.85
C GLN A 83 9.68 -0.21 10.26
N LEU A 84 9.13 1.00 10.34
CA LEU A 84 8.80 1.66 11.59
C LEU A 84 7.30 1.59 11.82
N THR A 85 6.89 0.91 12.89
CA THR A 85 5.49 0.86 13.30
C THR A 85 5.04 2.24 13.75
N LYS A 86 3.98 2.76 13.14
CA LYS A 86 3.31 3.98 13.61
C LYS A 86 2.11 3.57 14.45
N VAL A 87 2.11 3.98 15.69
CA VAL A 87 0.96 3.87 16.60
C VAL A 87 0.29 5.24 16.75
N PHE A 88 -0.96 5.25 17.09
CA PHE A 88 -1.68 6.48 17.42
C PHE A 88 -1.41 6.81 18.90
N ASP A 89 -0.52 7.77 19.15
CA ASP A 89 -0.02 8.12 20.49
C ASP A 89 -1.11 8.54 21.48
N ARG A 90 -2.25 9.00 20.99
CA ARG A 90 -3.41 9.42 21.80
C ARG A 90 -4.42 8.32 22.03
N MET A 91 -4.20 7.13 21.49
CA MET A 91 -5.05 5.96 21.66
C MET A 91 -4.40 4.97 22.64
N THR A 92 -5.22 4.31 23.43
CA THR A 92 -4.78 3.20 24.27
C THR A 92 -4.33 2.02 23.39
N VAL A 93 -3.63 1.06 23.99
CA VAL A 93 -3.20 -0.17 23.31
C VAL A 93 -4.40 -0.91 22.72
N ILE A 94 -5.50 -1.03 23.48
CA ILE A 94 -6.73 -1.70 23.03
C ILE A 94 -7.34 -0.98 21.82
N GLU A 95 -7.44 0.35 21.84
CA GLU A 95 -7.96 1.13 20.72
C GLU A 95 -7.11 0.98 19.46
N ASN A 96 -5.78 1.01 19.59
CA ASN A 96 -4.86 0.74 18.49
C ASN A 96 -5.06 -0.66 17.89
N MET A 97 -5.24 -1.68 18.73
CA MET A 97 -5.48 -3.06 18.30
C MET A 97 -6.85 -3.20 17.61
N MET A 98 -7.90 -2.60 18.17
CA MET A 98 -9.25 -2.63 17.58
C MET A 98 -9.27 -1.91 16.23
N PHE A 99 -8.57 -0.79 16.12
CA PHE A 99 -8.44 -0.06 14.84
C PHE A 99 -7.77 -0.90 13.76
N SER A 100 -6.76 -1.69 14.12
CA SER A 100 -6.04 -2.58 13.18
C SER A 100 -6.88 -3.79 12.76
N GLY A 101 -7.83 -4.23 13.59
CA GLY A 101 -8.69 -5.39 13.34
C GLY A 101 -10.02 -5.05 12.67
N SER A 102 -10.35 -3.77 12.50
CA SER A 102 -11.59 -3.35 11.84
C SER A 102 -11.57 -3.75 10.37
N ASP A 103 -12.60 -4.47 9.94
CA ASP A 103 -12.77 -4.85 8.53
C ASP A 103 -13.13 -3.61 7.72
N LEU A 104 -12.15 -3.09 6.98
CA LEU A 104 -12.25 -1.85 6.19
C LEU A 104 -13.40 -1.83 5.17
N LYS A 105 -14.08 -2.96 4.98
CA LYS A 105 -15.20 -3.08 4.04
C LYS A 105 -16.57 -2.77 4.65
N ASN A 106 -16.73 -2.88 5.97
CA ASN A 106 -18.07 -2.85 6.57
C ASN A 106 -18.28 -1.87 7.73
N ASP A 107 -17.22 -1.36 8.32
CA ASP A 107 -17.38 -0.47 9.47
C ASP A 107 -17.17 0.99 9.10
N SER A 108 -18.25 1.75 9.14
CA SER A 108 -18.15 3.17 9.39
C SER A 108 -17.44 3.34 10.74
N LEU A 109 -16.30 4.02 10.79
CA LEU A 109 -15.60 4.38 12.03
C LEU A 109 -16.55 4.96 13.09
N PHE A 110 -17.68 5.50 12.65
CA PHE A 110 -18.74 6.06 13.48
C PHE A 110 -19.53 4.99 14.26
N SER A 111 -19.72 3.79 13.72
CA SER A 111 -20.46 2.73 14.42
C SER A 111 -19.62 2.09 15.53
N SER A 112 -18.32 1.99 15.35
CA SER A 112 -17.40 1.48 16.38
C SER A 112 -17.28 2.47 17.57
N PHE A 113 -17.33 3.76 17.31
CA PHE A 113 -17.30 4.80 18.36
C PHE A 113 -18.59 4.85 19.19
N MET A 114 -19.75 4.52 18.60
CA MET A 114 -21.06 4.55 19.26
C MET A 114 -21.32 3.34 20.17
N GLN A 115 -20.48 2.30 20.14
CA GLN A 115 -20.63 1.10 20.97
C GLN A 115 -19.85 1.14 22.30
N LEU A 116 -19.12 2.21 22.58
CA LEU A 116 -18.50 2.40 23.89
C LEU A 116 -19.60 2.77 24.92
N PRO A 117 -19.89 1.92 25.93
CA PRO A 117 -20.82 2.30 26.97
C PRO A 117 -20.23 3.49 27.74
N ALA A 118 -21.02 4.54 27.88
CA ALA A 118 -20.68 5.67 28.73
C ALA A 118 -20.39 5.14 30.13
N GLN A 119 -19.13 5.17 30.56
CA GLN A 119 -18.78 4.88 31.94
C GLN A 119 -19.40 5.97 32.82
N LYS A 120 -20.27 5.51 33.74
CA LYS A 120 -20.76 6.29 34.88
C LYS A 120 -19.65 6.52 35.89
#